data_519ac902845f9ee9820f2fa53f7ba224
#
_entry.id   519ac902845f9ee9820f2fa53f7ba224
#
_cell.length_a   1.000
_cell.length_b   1.000
_cell.length_c   1.000
_cell.angle_alpha   90.00
_cell.angle_beta   90.00
_cell.angle_gamma   90.00
#
_symmetry.space_group_name_H-M   'P 1'
#
loop_
_entity.id
_entity.type
_entity.pdbx_description
1 polymer ?
#
loop_
_entity_poly.entity_id
_entity_poly.type
_entity_poly.pdbx_seq_one_letter_code
_entity_poly.pdbx_strand_id
1 'polypeptide(L)'
;MLWSLALSAASFDAFKSCSHFVVNVLAENQIHLAERFAQSGGDKFKDLPWREGIAGVPLLDDVAASFACRIESRYPGGDHVILVGEVLAY
;
A
#
# COMPACT_ATOMS: atom_id res chain seq x y z
N MET A 1 4.28 9.23 7.47
CA MET A 1 4.03 7.78 7.31
C MET A 1 5.34 7.06 6.98
N LEU A 2 5.66 6.05 7.75
CA LEU A 2 6.90 5.28 7.57
C LEU A 2 6.58 3.80 7.59
N TRP A 3 7.14 3.04 6.65
CA TRP A 3 7.00 1.58 6.64
C TRP A 3 8.20 0.95 5.92
N SER A 4 8.39 -0.34 6.12
CA SER A 4 9.52 -1.06 5.51
C SER A 4 9.01 -2.13 4.57
N LEU A 5 9.70 -2.29 3.44
CA LEU A 5 9.37 -3.23 2.39
C LEU A 5 10.54 -4.21 2.23
N ALA A 6 10.24 -5.51 2.29
CA ALA A 6 11.26 -6.52 2.05
C ALA A 6 11.72 -6.50 0.59
N LEU A 7 13.03 -6.61 0.36
CA LEU A 7 13.57 -6.68 -1.01
C LEU A 7 13.06 -7.91 -1.77
N SER A 8 12.68 -8.96 -1.04
CA SER A 8 12.13 -10.19 -1.61
C SER A 8 10.61 -10.14 -1.83
N ALA A 9 9.94 -9.05 -1.45
CA ALA A 9 8.48 -8.96 -1.62
C ALA A 9 8.10 -8.98 -3.10
N ALA A 10 7.00 -9.66 -3.43
CA ALA A 10 6.49 -9.71 -4.81
C ALA A 10 6.15 -8.33 -5.37
N SER A 11 5.75 -7.39 -4.50
CA SER A 11 5.39 -6.02 -4.86
C SER A 11 6.58 -5.05 -4.87
N PHE A 12 7.80 -5.53 -4.60
CA PHE A 12 8.98 -4.65 -4.49
C PHE A 12 9.19 -3.78 -5.72
N ASP A 13 9.09 -4.37 -6.92
CA ASP A 13 9.33 -3.62 -8.15
C ASP A 13 8.34 -2.48 -8.35
N ALA A 14 7.07 -2.69 -7.96
CA ALA A 14 6.06 -1.64 -8.04
C ALA A 14 6.39 -0.47 -7.10
N PHE A 15 6.78 -0.75 -5.86
CA PHE A 15 7.10 0.30 -4.88
C PHE A 15 8.48 0.93 -5.10
N LYS A 16 9.38 0.23 -5.76
CA LYS A 16 10.72 0.73 -6.06
C LYS A 16 10.67 2.01 -6.91
N SER A 17 9.71 2.12 -7.81
CA SER A 17 9.61 3.22 -8.76
C SER A 17 8.36 4.08 -8.58
N CYS A 18 7.46 3.77 -7.66
CA CYS A 18 6.26 4.58 -7.47
C CYS A 18 6.59 5.92 -6.83
N SER A 19 5.75 6.94 -7.12
CA SER A 19 5.86 8.27 -6.50
C SER A 19 4.91 8.44 -5.31
N HIS A 20 3.83 7.66 -5.28
CA HIS A 20 2.77 7.75 -4.29
C HIS A 20 2.35 6.36 -3.84
N PHE A 21 1.81 6.29 -2.64
CA PHE A 21 1.19 5.06 -2.13
C PHE A 21 0.02 5.41 -1.22
N VAL A 22 -0.83 4.43 -0.98
CA VAL A 22 -1.94 4.55 -0.03
C VAL A 22 -1.82 3.44 1.00
N VAL A 23 -1.99 3.81 2.26
CA VAL A 23 -2.15 2.86 3.36
C VAL A 23 -3.64 2.78 3.68
N ASN A 24 -4.23 1.60 3.46
CA ASN A 24 -5.61 1.32 3.81
C ASN A 24 -5.62 0.52 5.12
N VAL A 25 -6.17 1.11 6.17
CA VAL A 25 -6.36 0.41 7.44
C VAL A 25 -7.71 -0.29 7.37
N LEU A 26 -7.69 -1.62 7.31
CA LEU A 26 -8.89 -2.41 7.11
C LEU A 26 -9.81 -2.37 8.33
N ALA A 27 -11.12 -2.39 8.09
CA ALA A 27 -12.11 -2.54 9.15
C ALA A 27 -12.14 -3.99 9.64
N GLU A 28 -12.71 -4.22 10.84
CA GLU A 28 -12.77 -5.56 11.44
C GLU A 28 -13.45 -6.59 10.53
N ASN A 29 -14.46 -6.18 9.78
CA ASN A 29 -15.18 -7.07 8.86
C ASN A 29 -14.45 -7.34 7.55
N GLN A 30 -13.24 -6.86 7.40
CA GLN A 30 -12.43 -7.00 6.17
C GLN A 30 -11.21 -7.91 6.36
N ILE A 31 -11.24 -8.82 7.34
CA ILE A 31 -10.10 -9.71 7.58
C ILE A 31 -9.76 -10.57 6.35
N HIS A 32 -10.77 -10.93 5.54
CA HIS A 32 -10.57 -11.67 4.30
C HIS A 32 -9.71 -10.89 3.28
N LEU A 33 -9.76 -9.56 3.31
CA LEU A 33 -8.90 -8.72 2.45
C LEU A 33 -7.45 -8.76 2.93
N ALA A 34 -7.22 -8.74 4.25
CA ALA A 34 -5.88 -8.87 4.80
C ALA A 34 -5.24 -10.19 4.35
N GLU A 35 -5.99 -11.28 4.41
CA GLU A 35 -5.54 -12.59 3.96
C GLU A 35 -5.25 -12.60 2.45
N ARG A 36 -6.13 -12.00 1.64
CA ARG A 36 -5.95 -11.92 0.18
C ARG A 36 -4.69 -11.15 -0.19
N PHE A 37 -4.48 -9.97 0.41
CA PHE A 37 -3.33 -9.13 0.09
C PHE A 37 -2.01 -9.68 0.64
N ALA A 38 -2.07 -10.55 1.64
CA ALA A 38 -0.89 -11.22 2.18
C ALA A 38 -0.39 -12.36 1.28
N GLN A 39 -1.25 -12.87 0.40
CA GLN A 39 -0.87 -13.96 -0.52
C GLN A 39 -0.07 -13.42 -1.69
N SER A 40 0.82 -14.26 -2.24
CA SER A 40 1.56 -13.95 -3.47
C SER A 40 0.72 -14.26 -4.70
N GLY A 41 0.83 -13.39 -5.71
CA GLY A 41 0.17 -13.60 -7.00
C GLY A 41 -1.32 -13.28 -6.99
N GLY A 42 -1.96 -13.50 -8.14
CA GLY A 42 -3.38 -13.24 -8.35
C GLY A 42 -3.73 -11.77 -8.52
N ASP A 43 -4.97 -11.52 -8.93
CA ASP A 43 -5.52 -10.17 -9.01
C ASP A 43 -6.08 -9.79 -7.64
N LYS A 44 -5.35 -8.93 -6.92
CA LYS A 44 -5.70 -8.52 -5.56
C LYS A 44 -6.98 -7.69 -5.50
N PHE A 45 -7.33 -7.01 -6.61
CA PHE A 45 -8.48 -6.10 -6.67
C PHE A 45 -9.71 -6.71 -7.34
N LYS A 46 -9.63 -7.96 -7.76
CA LYS A 46 -10.75 -8.63 -8.40
C LYS A 46 -12.00 -8.64 -7.49
N ASP A 47 -13.12 -8.16 -8.03
CA ASP A 47 -14.42 -8.12 -7.33
C ASP A 47 -14.41 -7.29 -6.03
N LEU A 48 -13.43 -6.39 -5.87
CA LEU A 48 -13.39 -5.48 -4.74
C LEU A 48 -13.86 -4.09 -5.15
N PRO A 49 -14.66 -3.42 -4.30
CA PRO A 49 -14.97 -2.00 -4.52
C PRO A 49 -13.74 -1.16 -4.23
N TRP A 50 -13.26 -0.46 -5.25
CA TRP A 50 -12.13 0.45 -5.12
C TRP A 50 -12.30 1.61 -6.10
N ARG A 51 -11.58 2.70 -5.84
CA ARG A 51 -11.55 3.87 -6.71
C ARG A 51 -10.14 4.42 -6.82
N GLU A 52 -9.89 5.23 -7.83
CA GLU A 52 -8.63 5.93 -7.96
C GLU A 52 -8.54 7.10 -6.98
N GLY A 53 -7.43 7.17 -6.27
CA GLY A 53 -7.08 8.29 -5.43
C GLY A 53 -6.06 9.20 -6.10
N ILE A 54 -5.29 9.93 -5.29
CA ILE A 54 -4.21 10.81 -5.75
C ILE A 54 -3.23 10.01 -6.61
N ALA A 55 -2.83 10.56 -7.75
CA ALA A 55 -1.87 9.95 -8.69
C ALA A 55 -2.31 8.56 -9.19
N GLY A 56 -3.61 8.28 -9.20
CA GLY A 56 -4.14 7.00 -9.68
C GLY A 56 -3.95 5.83 -8.72
N VAL A 57 -3.48 6.05 -7.50
CA VAL A 57 -3.27 4.98 -6.52
C VAL A 57 -4.63 4.44 -6.05
N PRO A 58 -4.82 3.10 -6.01
CA PRO A 58 -6.14 2.56 -5.64
C PRO A 58 -6.48 2.78 -4.17
N LEU A 59 -7.73 3.18 -3.93
CA LEU A 59 -8.33 3.29 -2.60
C LEU A 59 -9.39 2.21 -2.47
N LEU A 60 -9.29 1.40 -1.42
CA LEU A 60 -10.34 0.42 -1.10
C LEU A 60 -11.49 1.12 -0.39
N ASP A 61 -12.73 0.68 -0.70
CA ASP A 61 -13.92 1.20 -0.04
C ASP A 61 -14.12 0.54 1.32
N ASP A 62 -14.90 1.22 2.17
CA ASP A 62 -15.35 0.72 3.48
C ASP A 62 -14.23 0.39 4.47
N VAL A 63 -13.03 0.93 4.26
CA VAL A 63 -11.91 0.76 5.20
C VAL A 63 -12.10 1.64 6.43
N ALA A 64 -11.43 1.27 7.53
CA ALA A 64 -11.46 2.06 8.77
C ALA A 64 -10.77 3.41 8.59
N ALA A 65 -9.67 3.45 7.82
CA ALA A 65 -8.94 4.68 7.52
C ALA A 65 -8.09 4.48 6.26
N SER A 66 -7.76 5.57 5.58
CA SER A 66 -6.82 5.55 4.47
C SER A 66 -5.92 6.77 4.54
N PHE A 67 -4.66 6.58 4.14
CA PHE A 67 -3.65 7.64 4.12
C PHE A 67 -3.01 7.65 2.74
N ALA A 68 -3.28 8.71 1.96
CA ALA A 68 -2.65 8.91 0.67
C ALA A 68 -1.34 9.66 0.87
N CYS A 69 -0.24 9.11 0.39
CA CYS A 69 1.10 9.62 0.65
C CYS A 69 1.90 9.79 -0.63
N ARG A 70 2.77 10.81 -0.62
CA ARG A 70 3.82 10.98 -1.62
C ARG A 70 5.12 10.47 -1.02
N ILE A 71 5.88 9.69 -1.78
CA ILE A 71 7.19 9.22 -1.31
C ILE A 71 8.14 10.41 -1.19
N GLU A 72 8.65 10.62 0.01
CA GLU A 72 9.61 11.68 0.30
C GLU A 72 11.03 11.16 0.32
N SER A 73 11.25 9.98 0.90
CA SER A 73 12.59 9.40 1.03
C SER A 73 12.53 7.88 1.04
N ARG A 74 13.62 7.27 0.58
CA ARG A 74 13.85 5.83 0.65
C ARG A 74 15.20 5.59 1.29
N TYR A 75 15.26 4.72 2.29
CA TYR A 75 16.49 4.39 3.00
C TYR A 75 16.75 2.89 2.98
N PRO A 76 17.99 2.46 2.68
CA PRO A 76 18.33 1.04 2.78
C PRO A 76 18.31 0.59 4.25
N GLY A 77 17.77 -0.60 4.49
CA GLY A 77 17.67 -1.17 5.83
C GLY A 77 17.92 -2.69 5.79
N GLY A 78 19.14 -3.13 5.44
CA GLY A 78 19.46 -4.55 5.34
C GLY A 78 18.73 -5.21 4.18
N ASP A 79 17.90 -6.21 4.47
CA ASP A 79 17.07 -6.89 3.47
C ASP A 79 15.71 -6.19 3.22
N HIS A 80 15.58 -4.96 3.70
CA HIS A 80 14.40 -4.11 3.54
C HIS A 80 14.81 -2.74 3.02
N VAL A 81 13.84 -2.04 2.44
CA VAL A 81 13.94 -0.59 2.19
C VAL A 81 12.90 0.11 3.05
N ILE A 82 13.29 1.22 3.67
CA ILE A 82 12.40 2.03 4.49
C ILE A 82 11.85 3.15 3.62
N LEU A 83 10.53 3.22 3.54
CA LEU A 83 9.83 4.25 2.78
C LEU A 83 9.26 5.28 3.75
N VAL A 84 9.57 6.55 3.50
CA VAL A 84 9.02 7.67 4.26
C VAL A 84 8.13 8.47 3.32
N GLY A 85 6.86 8.62 3.69
CA GLY A 85 5.88 9.33 2.89
C GLY A 85 5.28 10.52 3.61
N GLU A 86 5.09 11.62 2.86
CA GLU A 86 4.32 12.75 3.32
C GLU A 86 2.85 12.42 3.17
N VAL A 87 2.07 12.53 4.26
CA VAL A 87 0.62 12.31 4.19
C VAL A 87 -0.03 13.52 3.53
N LEU A 88 -0.65 13.29 2.38
CA LEU A 88 -1.32 14.35 1.61
C LEU A 88 -2.82 14.41 1.90
N ALA A 89 -3.44 13.27 2.21
CA ALA A 89 -4.87 13.18 2.49
C ALA A 89 -5.15 11.97 3.39
N TYR A 90 -6.20 12.10 4.22
CA TYR A 90 -6.66 11.02 5.08
C TYR A 90 -8.13 11.19 5.46
#